data_f1e8bb685a6ce6daf9e57ae6109bd272
#
_entry.id   f1e8bb685a6ce6daf9e57ae6109bd272
#
_cell.length_a   1.000
_cell.length_b   1.000
_cell.length_c   1.000
_cell.angle_alpha   90.00
_cell.angle_beta   90.00
_cell.angle_gamma   90.00
#
_symmetry.space_group_name_H-M   'P 1'
#
loop_
_entity.id
_entity.type
_entity.pdbx_description
1 polymer ?
#
loop_
_entity_poly.entity_id
_entity_poly.type
_entity_poly.pdbx_seq_one_letter_code
_entity_poly.pdbx_strand_id
1 'polypeptide(L)'
;MLGTQQLTAIAELLKKAQFIDGKLSAGDVAAMVKNNQELAMNDPLTQQLNALVMTNLLRHKTYQRAALPLRIASPFYACYETGMEYGEHIDDPIMGGQDKYRSDIAITIFLNSP
;
A
#
# COMPACT_ATOMS: atom_id res chain seq x y z
N MET A 1 -8.64 -0.90 -13.86
CA MET A 1 -8.33 0.19 -12.93
C MET A 1 -7.11 0.98 -13.39
N LEU A 2 -5.93 0.40 -13.39
CA LEU A 2 -4.71 1.01 -13.93
C LEU A 2 -4.42 0.46 -15.33
N GLY A 3 -4.28 1.36 -16.31
CA GLY A 3 -3.90 0.98 -17.67
C GLY A 3 -2.38 0.81 -17.81
N THR A 4 -1.94 0.27 -18.96
CA THR A 4 -0.52 0.00 -19.24
C THR A 4 0.37 1.25 -19.09
N GLN A 5 -0.08 2.40 -19.55
CA GLN A 5 0.67 3.66 -19.42
C GLN A 5 0.87 4.05 -17.94
N GLN A 6 -0.15 3.89 -17.13
CA GLN A 6 -0.10 4.20 -15.68
C GLN A 6 0.82 3.22 -14.95
N LEU A 7 0.73 1.94 -15.25
CA LEU A 7 1.64 0.93 -14.67
C LEU A 7 3.10 1.18 -15.07
N THR A 8 3.35 1.58 -16.31
CA THR A 8 4.70 1.95 -16.77
C THR A 8 5.22 3.17 -16.00
N ALA A 9 4.39 4.22 -15.85
CA ALA A 9 4.78 5.41 -15.10
C ALA A 9 5.07 5.08 -13.61
N ILE A 10 4.24 4.24 -12.99
CA ILE A 10 4.45 3.77 -11.62
C ILE A 10 5.76 2.98 -11.51
N ALA A 11 6.04 2.07 -12.45
CA ALA A 11 7.26 1.28 -12.45
C ALA A 11 8.51 2.17 -12.55
N GLU A 12 8.49 3.20 -13.38
CA GLU A 12 9.59 4.15 -13.50
C GLU A 12 9.81 4.99 -12.22
N LEU A 13 8.74 5.33 -11.51
CA LEU A 13 8.86 5.97 -10.20
C LEU A 13 9.45 5.02 -9.16
N LEU A 14 8.96 3.77 -9.12
CA LEU A 14 9.43 2.77 -8.14
C LEU A 14 10.90 2.37 -8.34
N LYS A 15 11.44 2.45 -9.56
CA LYS A 15 12.88 2.26 -9.80
C LYS A 15 13.76 3.28 -9.10
N LYS A 16 13.24 4.47 -8.81
CA LYS A 16 13.95 5.55 -8.13
C LYS A 16 13.70 5.56 -6.62
N ALA A 17 12.79 4.71 -6.15
CA ALA A 17 12.38 4.65 -4.77
C ALA A 17 13.44 4.01 -3.87
N GLN A 18 13.53 4.49 -2.65
CA GLN A 18 14.33 3.87 -1.60
C GLN A 18 13.40 3.04 -0.72
N PHE A 19 13.56 1.74 -0.82
CA PHE A 19 12.83 0.80 0.02
C PHE A 19 13.59 0.57 1.33
N ILE A 20 12.85 0.48 2.42
CA ILE A 20 13.33 0.22 3.78
C ILE A 20 12.70 -1.05 4.31
N ASP A 21 13.21 -1.58 5.42
CA ASP A 21 12.66 -2.78 6.06
C ASP A 21 11.20 -2.55 6.45
N GLY A 22 10.30 -3.36 5.90
CA GLY A 22 8.87 -3.28 6.16
C GLY A 22 8.46 -3.62 7.59
N LYS A 23 9.32 -4.24 8.38
CA LYS A 23 9.08 -4.49 9.81
C LYS A 23 8.89 -3.21 10.61
N LEU A 24 9.45 -2.10 10.15
CA LEU A 24 9.34 -0.80 10.81
C LEU A 24 7.90 -0.26 10.86
N SER A 25 7.03 -0.69 9.95
CA SER A 25 5.62 -0.31 9.92
C SER A 25 4.68 -1.32 10.61
N ALA A 26 5.18 -2.46 11.03
CA ALA A 26 4.41 -3.51 11.66
C ALA A 26 4.42 -3.39 13.19
N GLY A 27 3.32 -3.79 13.82
CA GLY A 27 3.31 -4.01 15.27
C GLY A 27 4.18 -5.22 15.66
N ASP A 28 4.54 -5.32 16.94
CA ASP A 28 5.52 -6.28 17.44
C ASP A 28 5.27 -7.74 16.99
N VAL A 29 4.02 -8.17 17.06
CA VAL A 29 3.65 -9.55 16.70
C VAL A 29 3.72 -9.75 15.17
N ALA A 30 3.18 -8.83 14.40
CA ALA A 30 3.18 -8.90 12.94
C ALA A 30 4.61 -8.77 12.35
N ALA A 31 5.49 -8.03 13.00
CA ALA A 31 6.90 -7.90 12.60
C ALA A 31 7.66 -9.24 12.63
N MET A 32 7.23 -10.20 13.48
CA MET A 32 7.86 -11.50 13.57
C MET A 32 7.68 -12.37 12.31
N VAL A 33 6.61 -12.14 11.56
CA VAL A 33 6.25 -12.90 10.36
C VAL A 33 6.36 -12.07 9.08
N LYS A 34 6.82 -10.82 9.17
CA LYS A 34 6.94 -9.89 8.05
C LYS A 34 8.39 -9.85 7.55
N ASN A 35 8.57 -10.23 6.31
CA ASN A 35 9.83 -10.14 5.58
C ASN A 35 9.57 -9.51 4.20
N ASN A 36 9.54 -8.19 4.14
CA ASN A 36 9.38 -7.41 2.92
C ASN A 36 10.09 -6.08 3.04
N GLN A 37 10.05 -5.30 1.97
CA GLN A 37 10.51 -3.93 1.95
C GLN A 37 9.33 -2.99 1.69
N GLU A 38 9.40 -1.78 2.19
CA GLU A 38 8.39 -0.74 2.00
C GLU A 38 9.03 0.59 1.60
N LEU A 39 8.31 1.35 0.79
CA LEU A 39 8.67 2.74 0.54
C LEU A 39 8.49 3.55 1.82
N ALA A 40 9.50 4.32 2.20
CA ALA A 40 9.40 5.17 3.38
C ALA A 40 8.22 6.15 3.26
N MET A 41 7.43 6.29 4.33
CA MET A 41 6.24 7.15 4.35
C MET A 41 6.51 8.61 3.98
N ASN A 42 7.71 9.10 4.28
CA ASN A 42 8.15 10.46 3.99
C ASN A 42 8.90 10.58 2.64
N ASP A 43 8.97 9.53 1.84
CA ASP A 43 9.59 9.59 0.52
C ASP A 43 8.78 10.55 -0.39
N PRO A 44 9.43 11.52 -1.05
CA PRO A 44 8.75 12.44 -1.96
C PRO A 44 7.99 11.76 -3.10
N LEU A 45 8.42 10.56 -3.52
CA LEU A 45 7.75 9.77 -4.55
C LEU A 45 6.36 9.29 -4.13
N THR A 46 6.09 9.17 -2.83
CA THR A 46 4.79 8.75 -2.29
C THR A 46 3.66 9.63 -2.82
N GLN A 47 3.86 10.94 -2.89
CA GLN A 47 2.83 11.86 -3.40
C GLN A 47 2.52 11.60 -4.88
N GLN A 48 3.54 11.37 -5.70
CA GLN A 48 3.36 11.09 -7.14
C GLN A 48 2.68 9.74 -7.35
N LEU A 49 3.09 8.72 -6.62
CA LEU A 49 2.46 7.40 -6.64
C LEU A 49 0.99 7.46 -6.21
N ASN A 50 0.71 8.18 -5.12
CA ASN A 50 -0.66 8.36 -4.63
C ASN A 50 -1.53 9.08 -5.64
N ALA A 51 -1.02 10.10 -6.33
CA ALA A 51 -1.76 10.80 -7.37
C ALA A 51 -2.19 9.85 -8.50
N LEU A 52 -1.32 8.93 -8.90
CA LEU A 52 -1.63 7.94 -9.95
C LEU A 52 -2.59 6.85 -9.45
N VAL A 53 -2.27 6.22 -8.33
CA VAL A 53 -3.01 5.07 -7.82
C VAL A 53 -4.38 5.48 -7.29
N MET A 54 -4.42 6.48 -6.41
CA MET A 54 -5.66 6.88 -5.73
C MET A 54 -6.66 7.52 -6.68
N THR A 55 -6.21 8.33 -7.64
CA THR A 55 -7.12 8.91 -8.66
C THR A 55 -7.85 7.81 -9.43
N ASN A 56 -7.15 6.75 -9.80
CA ASN A 56 -7.75 5.63 -10.54
C ASN A 56 -8.63 4.77 -9.64
N LEU A 57 -8.21 4.49 -8.40
CA LEU A 57 -9.00 3.74 -7.44
C LEU A 57 -10.32 4.45 -7.13
N LEU A 58 -10.27 5.75 -6.82
CA LEU A 58 -11.45 6.54 -6.48
C LEU A 58 -12.47 6.66 -7.61
N ARG A 59 -12.02 6.59 -8.86
CA ARG A 59 -12.90 6.62 -10.04
C ARG A 59 -13.46 5.24 -10.40
N HIS A 60 -12.96 4.16 -9.80
CA HIS A 60 -13.35 2.81 -10.15
C HIS A 60 -14.72 2.47 -9.57
N LYS A 61 -15.71 2.26 -10.43
CA LYS A 61 -17.11 2.07 -10.01
C LYS A 61 -17.32 0.86 -9.09
N THR A 62 -16.62 -0.25 -9.35
CA THR A 62 -16.72 -1.44 -8.50
C THR A 62 -16.19 -1.15 -7.10
N TYR A 63 -15.06 -0.46 -7.00
CA TYR A 63 -14.52 -0.04 -5.71
C TYR A 63 -15.50 0.82 -4.92
N GLN A 64 -16.04 1.86 -5.56
CA GLN A 64 -17.01 2.75 -4.91
C GLN A 64 -18.25 2.02 -4.40
N ARG A 65 -18.76 1.06 -5.18
CA ARG A 65 -19.98 0.31 -4.85
C ARG A 65 -19.76 -0.78 -3.81
N ALA A 66 -18.62 -1.45 -3.87
CA ALA A 66 -18.31 -2.56 -2.98
C ALA A 66 -17.75 -2.11 -1.63
N ALA A 67 -16.86 -1.13 -1.64
CA ALA A 67 -16.20 -0.66 -0.42
C ALA A 67 -16.99 0.42 0.31
N LEU A 68 -17.80 1.24 -0.40
CA LEU A 68 -18.54 2.39 0.16
C LEU A 68 -17.68 3.21 1.13
N PRO A 69 -16.50 3.67 0.71
CA PRO A 69 -15.52 4.21 1.62
C PRO A 69 -15.98 5.53 2.23
N LEU A 70 -16.00 5.61 3.55
CA LEU A 70 -16.18 6.85 4.28
C LEU A 70 -14.83 7.58 4.43
N ARG A 71 -13.78 6.83 4.72
CA ARG A 71 -12.41 7.30 4.90
C ARG A 71 -11.45 6.29 4.28
N ILE A 72 -10.39 6.79 3.66
CA ILE A 72 -9.36 5.98 3.02
C ILE A 72 -8.02 6.36 3.62
N ALA A 73 -7.30 5.38 4.15
CA ALA A 73 -5.94 5.57 4.64
C ALA A 73 -4.95 5.81 3.49
N SER A 74 -3.84 6.45 3.79
CA SER A 74 -2.71 6.54 2.86
C SER A 74 -2.23 5.14 2.50
N PRO A 75 -2.03 4.83 1.22
CA PRO A 75 -1.52 3.52 0.84
C PRO A 75 -0.05 3.33 1.25
N PHE A 76 0.31 2.10 1.53
CA PHE A 76 1.69 1.64 1.65
C PHE A 76 2.13 1.03 0.32
N TYR A 77 3.39 1.23 -0.06
CA TYR A 77 3.98 0.60 -1.23
C TYR A 77 4.99 -0.44 -0.77
N ALA A 78 4.63 -1.70 -0.93
CA ALA A 78 5.44 -2.83 -0.50
C ALA A 78 6.14 -3.49 -1.70
N CYS A 79 7.37 -3.90 -1.50
CA CYS A 79 8.16 -4.68 -2.43
C CYS A 79 8.42 -6.07 -1.84
N TYR A 80 8.18 -7.10 -2.66
CA TYR A 80 8.46 -8.48 -2.34
C TYR A 80 9.37 -9.05 -3.43
N GLU A 81 10.53 -9.53 -3.04
CA GLU A 81 11.44 -10.30 -3.87
C GLU A 81 11.30 -11.78 -3.58
N THR A 82 11.91 -12.63 -4.40
CA THR A 82 11.89 -14.07 -4.19
C THR A 82 12.39 -14.43 -2.79
N GLY A 83 11.57 -15.18 -2.05
CA GLY A 83 11.85 -15.55 -0.66
C GLY A 83 11.39 -14.56 0.40
N MET A 84 10.81 -13.43 -0.03
CA MET A 84 10.14 -12.50 0.90
C MET A 84 8.67 -12.88 1.07
N GLU A 85 8.16 -12.66 2.27
CA GLU A 85 6.78 -12.96 2.62
C GLU A 85 6.25 -12.06 3.74
N TYR A 86 4.97 -11.96 3.83
CA TYR A 86 4.29 -11.50 5.02
C TYR A 86 3.38 -12.64 5.47
N GLY A 87 3.81 -13.33 6.50
CA GLY A 87 3.12 -14.50 7.00
C GLY A 87 1.75 -14.19 7.56
N GLU A 88 1.07 -15.22 8.01
CA GLU A 88 -0.26 -15.10 8.60
C GLU A 88 -0.25 -14.16 9.81
N HIS A 89 -1.14 -13.17 9.79
CA HIS A 89 -1.24 -12.15 10.83
C HIS A 89 -2.67 -11.59 10.88
N ILE A 90 -2.96 -10.83 11.93
CA ILE A 90 -4.19 -10.07 12.07
C ILE A 90 -3.87 -8.61 11.85
N ASP A 91 -4.59 -7.96 10.94
CA ASP A 91 -4.46 -6.52 10.73
C ASP A 91 -4.93 -5.76 11.96
N ASP A 92 -4.27 -4.62 12.24
CA ASP A 92 -4.69 -3.75 13.32
C ASP A 92 -6.05 -3.10 12.97
N PRO A 93 -7.09 -3.37 13.76
CA PRO A 93 -8.41 -2.81 13.50
C PRO A 93 -8.51 -1.31 13.79
N ILE A 94 -7.60 -0.76 14.58
CA ILE A 94 -7.57 0.66 14.95
C ILE A 94 -6.24 1.26 14.49
N MET A 95 -6.32 2.09 13.48
CA MET A 95 -5.16 2.75 12.88
C MET A 95 -5.16 4.26 13.18
N GLY A 96 -4.06 4.92 12.81
CA GLY A 96 -3.84 6.33 13.03
C GLY A 96 -3.20 6.63 14.38
N GLY A 97 -2.50 7.75 14.49
CA GLY A 97 -1.87 8.20 15.72
C GLY A 97 -2.86 8.96 16.62
N GLN A 98 -2.85 10.28 16.55
CA GLN A 98 -3.78 11.12 17.32
C GLN A 98 -5.20 11.06 16.76
N ASP A 99 -5.36 10.98 15.45
CA ASP A 99 -6.65 10.83 14.77
C ASP A 99 -6.91 9.36 14.44
N LYS A 100 -7.38 8.62 15.44
CA LYS A 100 -7.66 7.19 15.30
C LYS A 100 -8.88 6.92 14.44
N TYR A 101 -8.83 5.84 13.67
CA TYR A 101 -9.95 5.36 12.87
C TYR A 101 -9.97 3.82 12.83
N ARG A 102 -11.17 3.27 12.62
CA ARG A 102 -11.36 1.84 12.45
C ARG A 102 -11.07 1.46 11.00
N SER A 103 -10.27 0.40 10.81
CA SER A 103 -10.02 -0.22 9.52
C SER A 103 -10.99 -1.38 9.32
N ASP A 104 -11.93 -1.22 8.41
CA ASP A 104 -12.95 -2.24 8.11
C ASP A 104 -12.58 -3.09 6.89
N ILE A 105 -11.81 -2.55 5.95
CA ILE A 105 -11.44 -3.21 4.70
C ILE A 105 -9.97 -2.95 4.40
N ALA A 106 -9.21 -4.01 4.13
CA ALA A 106 -7.88 -3.96 3.56
C ALA A 106 -7.94 -4.31 2.07
N ILE A 107 -7.18 -3.57 1.25
CA ILE A 107 -7.14 -3.77 -0.20
C ILE A 107 -5.68 -3.82 -0.64
N THR A 108 -5.34 -4.87 -1.40
CA THR A 108 -4.05 -4.98 -2.08
C THR A 108 -4.23 -4.69 -3.57
N ILE A 109 -3.39 -3.83 -4.10
CA ILE A 109 -3.35 -3.49 -5.54
C ILE A 109 -1.98 -3.94 -6.08
N PHE A 110 -1.98 -4.92 -6.98
CA PHE A 110 -0.77 -5.35 -7.66
C PHE A 110 -0.39 -4.34 -8.74
N LEU A 111 0.84 -3.88 -8.71
CA LEU A 111 1.38 -2.87 -9.63
C LEU A 111 2.25 -3.47 -10.74
N ASN A 112 2.50 -4.76 -10.70
CA ASN A 112 3.24 -5.54 -11.69
C ASN A 112 2.54 -6.89 -11.91
N SER A 113 2.88 -7.54 -13.01
CA SER A 113 2.51 -8.93 -13.22
C SER A 113 3.31 -9.85 -12.29
N PRO A 114 2.72 -10.96 -11.83
CA PRO A 114 3.42 -11.98 -11.07
C PRO A 114 4.54 -12.61 -11.85
#